data_d88307120de50025f724e7577b92e1b4
#
_entry.id   d88307120de50025f724e7577b92e1b4
#
_cell.length_a   1.000
_cell.length_b   1.000
_cell.length_c   1.000
_cell.angle_alpha   90.00
_cell.angle_beta   90.00
_cell.angle_gamma   90.00
#
_symmetry.space_group_name_H-M   'P 1'
#
loop_
_entity.id
_entity.type
_entity.pdbx_description
1 polymer ?
#
loop_
_entity_poly.entity_id
_entity_poly.type
_entity_poly.pdbx_seq_one_letter_code
_entity_poly.pdbx_strand_id
1 'polypeptide(L)'
;MKIKNVLLALFAIVASTITVNAQKTLVDVAVGSADHTTLVAAVKAADLVATLQSAGPFTVFAPTNAAFAKLPAGTVDFLIKPENKATLVKILTYHVVAGSFNAAAVVKAITDGGGKFSVKTVSGGTLVASIKAGKVILTDEKGGVSTVVATDLAASNGLIHVVDAVVLPK
;
A
#
# COMPACT_ATOMS: atom_id res chain seq x y z
N MET A 1 -42.49 -13.93 -63.82
CA MET A 1 -42.82 -13.15 -62.65
C MET A 1 -41.78 -13.42 -61.57
N LYS A 2 -40.96 -12.43 -61.28
CA LYS A 2 -39.70 -12.63 -60.50
C LYS A 2 -39.96 -12.39 -59.04
N ILE A 3 -39.76 -13.41 -58.19
CA ILE A 3 -39.85 -13.32 -56.74
C ILE A 3 -38.46 -12.91 -56.23
N LYS A 4 -38.38 -11.71 -55.65
CA LYS A 4 -37.18 -11.20 -55.04
C LYS A 4 -37.05 -11.78 -53.62
N ASN A 5 -35.98 -12.54 -53.39
CA ASN A 5 -35.59 -13.02 -52.09
C ASN A 5 -35.11 -11.85 -51.23
N VAL A 6 -35.80 -11.55 -50.15
CA VAL A 6 -35.33 -10.63 -49.12
C VAL A 6 -34.52 -11.46 -48.11
N LEU A 7 -33.24 -11.31 -48.16
CA LEU A 7 -32.34 -11.90 -47.18
C LEU A 7 -32.39 -11.07 -45.89
N LEU A 8 -33.01 -11.61 -44.86
CA LEU A 8 -33.04 -11.01 -43.53
C LEU A 8 -31.74 -11.33 -42.82
N ALA A 9 -30.83 -10.37 -42.81
CA ALA A 9 -29.59 -10.48 -42.05
C ALA A 9 -29.90 -10.32 -40.57
N LEU A 10 -29.87 -11.43 -39.84
CA LEU A 10 -29.96 -11.45 -38.37
C LEU A 10 -28.63 -10.95 -37.79
N PHE A 11 -28.63 -9.70 -37.36
CA PHE A 11 -27.47 -9.11 -36.68
C PHE A 11 -27.46 -9.63 -35.23
N ALA A 12 -26.74 -10.69 -34.96
CA ALA A 12 -26.50 -11.17 -33.61
C ALA A 12 -25.58 -10.19 -32.89
N ILE A 13 -26.16 -9.34 -32.04
CA ILE A 13 -25.43 -8.50 -31.10
C ILE A 13 -24.85 -9.44 -30.02
N VAL A 14 -23.60 -9.81 -30.17
CA VAL A 14 -22.84 -10.44 -29.10
C VAL A 14 -22.59 -9.37 -28.07
N ALA A 15 -23.44 -9.32 -27.04
CA ALA A 15 -23.19 -8.54 -25.85
C ALA A 15 -21.97 -9.18 -25.14
N SER A 16 -20.78 -8.68 -25.44
CA SER A 16 -19.61 -8.98 -24.65
C SER A 16 -19.83 -8.39 -23.27
N THR A 17 -20.21 -9.23 -22.33
CA THR A 17 -20.19 -8.88 -20.91
C THR A 17 -18.74 -8.65 -20.52
N ILE A 18 -18.33 -7.39 -20.51
CA ILE A 18 -17.08 -6.99 -19.89
C ILE A 18 -17.27 -7.27 -18.41
N THR A 19 -16.79 -8.40 -17.94
CA THR A 19 -16.59 -8.62 -16.51
C THR A 19 -15.53 -7.61 -16.07
N VAL A 20 -15.99 -6.49 -15.53
CA VAL A 20 -15.13 -5.57 -14.80
C VAL A 20 -14.66 -6.34 -13.58
N ASN A 21 -13.51 -6.97 -13.70
CA ASN A 21 -12.78 -7.45 -12.53
C ASN A 21 -12.43 -6.18 -11.75
N ALA A 22 -13.21 -5.89 -10.72
CA ALA A 22 -12.91 -4.81 -9.79
C ALA A 22 -11.57 -5.14 -9.15
N GLN A 23 -10.51 -4.55 -9.68
CA GLN A 23 -9.17 -4.74 -9.14
C GLN A 23 -9.18 -4.22 -7.70
N LYS A 24 -8.71 -5.07 -6.78
CA LYS A 24 -8.66 -4.75 -5.36
C LYS A 24 -7.77 -3.53 -5.13
N THR A 25 -8.29 -2.56 -4.42
CA THR A 25 -7.50 -1.39 -3.98
C THR A 25 -6.50 -1.80 -2.90
N LEU A 26 -5.57 -0.90 -2.56
CA LEU A 26 -4.64 -1.08 -1.43
C LEU A 26 -5.36 -1.49 -0.14
N VAL A 27 -6.52 -0.87 0.13
CA VAL A 27 -7.33 -1.16 1.32
C VAL A 27 -7.97 -2.55 1.23
N ASP A 28 -8.48 -2.94 0.06
CA ASP A 28 -9.12 -4.25 -0.14
C ASP A 28 -8.11 -5.39 0.03
N VAL A 29 -6.87 -5.20 -0.44
CA VAL A 29 -5.78 -6.16 -0.25
C VAL A 29 -5.44 -6.28 1.23
N ALA A 30 -5.33 -5.17 1.97
CA ALA A 30 -5.06 -5.18 3.40
C ALA A 30 -6.20 -5.82 4.21
N VAL A 31 -7.46 -5.52 3.89
CA VAL A 31 -8.65 -6.10 4.55
C VAL A 31 -8.72 -7.61 4.32
N GLY A 32 -8.30 -8.08 3.15
CA GLY A 32 -8.26 -9.51 2.83
C GLY A 32 -7.13 -10.29 3.52
N SER A 33 -6.23 -9.61 4.23
CA SER A 33 -5.09 -10.21 4.91
C SER A 33 -5.32 -10.31 6.43
N ALA A 34 -5.24 -11.52 6.96
CA ALA A 34 -5.34 -11.76 8.41
C ALA A 34 -4.20 -11.11 9.21
N ASP A 35 -3.05 -10.88 8.57
CA ASP A 35 -1.85 -10.32 9.18
C ASP A 35 -1.90 -8.77 9.31
N HIS A 36 -2.89 -8.11 8.73
CA HIS A 36 -2.99 -6.65 8.68
C HIS A 36 -4.25 -6.11 9.37
N THR A 37 -4.90 -6.87 10.22
CA THR A 37 -6.15 -6.47 10.91
C THR A 37 -5.97 -5.21 11.75
N THR A 38 -4.84 -5.09 12.46
CA THR A 38 -4.50 -3.90 13.26
C THR A 38 -4.29 -2.67 12.37
N LEU A 39 -3.59 -2.83 11.24
CA LEU A 39 -3.40 -1.76 10.26
C LEU A 39 -4.74 -1.28 9.70
N VAL A 40 -5.63 -2.19 9.35
CA VAL A 40 -6.97 -1.86 8.82
C VAL A 40 -7.79 -1.09 9.87
N ALA A 41 -7.76 -1.51 11.13
CA ALA A 41 -8.41 -0.80 12.22
C ALA A 41 -7.85 0.62 12.37
N ALA A 42 -6.53 0.78 12.32
CA ALA A 42 -5.86 2.06 12.39
C ALA A 42 -6.22 3.00 11.22
N VAL A 43 -6.24 2.46 9.99
CA VAL A 43 -6.63 3.23 8.78
C VAL A 43 -8.08 3.70 8.85
N LYS A 44 -8.99 2.86 9.36
CA LYS A 44 -10.39 3.24 9.59
C LYS A 44 -10.52 4.32 10.68
N ALA A 45 -9.82 4.16 11.80
CA ALA A 45 -9.83 5.14 12.88
C ALA A 45 -9.26 6.51 12.44
N ALA A 46 -8.32 6.51 11.52
CA ALA A 46 -7.72 7.71 10.94
C ALA A 46 -8.55 8.35 9.82
N ASP A 47 -9.65 7.72 9.37
CA ASP A 47 -10.44 8.11 8.18
C ASP A 47 -9.61 8.18 6.88
N LEU A 48 -8.56 7.38 6.77
CA LEU A 48 -7.68 7.35 5.59
C LEU A 48 -8.14 6.37 4.51
N VAL A 49 -9.22 5.65 4.72
CA VAL A 49 -9.74 4.65 3.76
C VAL A 49 -9.96 5.29 2.38
N ALA A 50 -10.69 6.39 2.30
CA ALA A 50 -10.96 7.09 1.05
C ALA A 50 -9.67 7.62 0.38
N THR A 51 -8.73 8.12 1.18
CA THR A 51 -7.43 8.62 0.70
C THR A 51 -6.62 7.48 0.08
N LEU A 52 -6.56 6.32 0.73
CA LEU A 52 -5.83 5.16 0.23
C LEU A 52 -6.56 4.41 -0.90
N GLN A 53 -7.85 4.67 -1.11
CA GLN A 53 -8.62 4.19 -2.27
C GLN A 53 -8.59 5.16 -3.45
N SER A 54 -8.07 6.37 -3.26
CA SER A 54 -7.97 7.36 -4.34
C SER A 54 -7.01 6.89 -5.44
N ALA A 55 -7.12 7.55 -6.60
CA ALA A 55 -6.25 7.27 -7.74
C ALA A 55 -4.79 7.55 -7.37
N GLY A 56 -3.97 6.43 -7.35
CA GLY A 56 -2.53 6.49 -7.09
C GLY A 56 -1.73 6.95 -8.30
N PRO A 57 -0.51 6.49 -8.46
CA PRO A 57 0.05 5.34 -7.75
C PRO A 57 0.59 5.64 -6.35
N PHE A 58 0.38 4.69 -5.44
CA PHE A 58 0.95 4.73 -4.09
C PHE A 58 1.78 3.48 -3.80
N THR A 59 2.80 3.63 -2.98
CA THR A 59 3.51 2.50 -2.37
C THR A 59 3.28 2.54 -0.87
N VAL A 60 2.71 1.48 -0.31
CA VAL A 60 2.39 1.38 1.11
C VAL A 60 3.30 0.36 1.77
N PHE A 61 3.99 0.78 2.81
CA PHE A 61 4.72 -0.12 3.68
C PHE A 61 3.78 -0.59 4.80
N ALA A 62 3.20 -1.78 4.64
CA ALA A 62 2.17 -2.30 5.52
C ALA A 62 2.79 -3.10 6.68
N PRO A 63 2.76 -2.58 7.92
CA PRO A 63 3.21 -3.33 9.08
C PRO A 63 2.20 -4.43 9.44
N THR A 64 2.71 -5.61 9.78
CA THR A 64 1.91 -6.74 10.25
C THR A 64 1.39 -6.53 11.67
N ASN A 65 0.43 -7.37 12.10
CA ASN A 65 -0.01 -7.38 13.50
C ASN A 65 1.17 -7.61 14.45
N ALA A 66 2.13 -8.47 14.07
CA ALA A 66 3.36 -8.70 14.83
C ALA A 66 4.26 -7.45 14.89
N ALA A 67 4.26 -6.62 13.82
CA ALA A 67 4.98 -5.36 13.81
C ALA A 67 4.40 -4.37 14.84
N PHE A 68 3.08 -4.28 14.94
CA PHE A 68 2.41 -3.48 15.97
C PHE A 68 2.64 -4.01 17.38
N ALA A 69 2.75 -5.32 17.55
CA ALA A 69 3.05 -5.94 18.84
C ALA A 69 4.47 -5.62 19.37
N LYS A 70 5.38 -5.20 18.50
CA LYS A 70 6.72 -4.71 18.90
C LYS A 70 6.69 -3.31 19.52
N LEU A 71 5.61 -2.56 19.34
CA LEU A 71 5.43 -1.26 20.00
C LEU A 71 5.21 -1.45 21.50
N PRO A 72 5.54 -0.45 22.35
CA PRO A 72 5.22 -0.50 23.75
C PRO A 72 3.75 -0.81 24.00
N ALA A 73 3.48 -1.61 25.03
CA ALA A 73 2.10 -1.99 25.39
C ALA A 73 1.20 -0.73 25.54
N GLY A 74 -0.01 -0.80 24.97
CA GLY A 74 -0.96 0.31 24.97
C GLY A 74 -0.73 1.40 23.92
N THR A 75 0.38 1.36 23.16
CA THR A 75 0.65 2.37 22.12
C THR A 75 -0.42 2.33 21.02
N VAL A 76 -0.81 1.15 20.58
CA VAL A 76 -1.85 1.00 19.54
C VAL A 76 -3.18 1.52 20.05
N ASP A 77 -3.59 1.12 21.28
CA ASP A 77 -4.83 1.55 21.91
C ASP A 77 -4.84 3.07 22.14
N PHE A 78 -3.69 3.65 22.45
CA PHE A 78 -3.53 5.10 22.55
C PHE A 78 -3.72 5.78 21.19
N LEU A 79 -3.11 5.26 20.14
CA LEU A 79 -3.13 5.87 18.81
C LEU A 79 -4.50 5.82 18.13
N ILE A 80 -5.28 4.75 18.36
CA ILE A 80 -6.62 4.62 17.75
C ILE A 80 -7.70 5.46 18.43
N LYS A 81 -7.38 6.10 19.55
CA LYS A 81 -8.32 7.01 20.21
C LYS A 81 -8.57 8.25 19.36
N PRO A 82 -9.82 8.76 19.33
CA PRO A 82 -10.18 9.95 18.54
C PRO A 82 -9.32 11.18 18.85
N GLU A 83 -8.91 11.37 20.09
CA GLU A 83 -8.05 12.45 20.57
C GLU A 83 -6.64 12.40 19.96
N ASN A 84 -6.16 11.22 19.53
CA ASN A 84 -4.84 11.00 18.97
C ASN A 84 -4.88 10.79 17.45
N LYS A 85 -6.02 11.01 16.81
CA LYS A 85 -6.23 10.81 15.37
C LYS A 85 -5.18 11.52 14.53
N ALA A 86 -4.81 12.75 14.86
CA ALA A 86 -3.80 13.51 14.12
C ALA A 86 -2.43 12.81 14.14
N THR A 87 -2.03 12.24 15.27
CA THR A 87 -0.79 11.46 15.42
C THR A 87 -0.88 10.18 14.62
N LEU A 88 -2.00 9.49 14.67
CA LEU A 88 -2.25 8.27 13.90
C LEU A 88 -2.18 8.54 12.39
N VAL A 89 -2.83 9.60 11.92
CA VAL A 89 -2.76 10.04 10.50
C VAL A 89 -1.32 10.31 10.10
N LYS A 90 -0.54 11.02 10.92
CA LYS A 90 0.87 11.30 10.65
C LYS A 90 1.68 10.00 10.51
N ILE A 91 1.48 9.03 11.40
CA ILE A 91 2.17 7.73 11.36
C ILE A 91 1.76 6.95 10.11
N LEU A 92 0.46 6.83 9.82
CA LEU A 92 -0.03 6.06 8.68
C LEU A 92 0.41 6.68 7.35
N THR A 93 0.36 7.99 7.20
CA THR A 93 0.84 8.69 6.00
C THR A 93 2.37 8.65 5.87
N TYR A 94 3.08 8.43 6.97
CA TYR A 94 4.52 8.17 6.96
C TYR A 94 4.86 6.79 6.37
N HIS A 95 3.93 5.83 6.42
CA HIS A 95 4.06 4.52 5.76
C HIS A 95 3.67 4.54 4.27
N VAL A 96 3.18 5.67 3.77
CA VAL A 96 2.73 5.82 2.38
C VAL A 96 3.70 6.71 1.62
N VAL A 97 4.12 6.23 0.47
CA VAL A 97 4.97 6.96 -0.47
C VAL A 97 4.20 7.21 -1.76
N ALA A 98 4.24 8.44 -2.27
CA ALA A 98 3.68 8.75 -3.57
C ALA A 98 4.57 8.19 -4.67
N GLY A 99 3.98 7.42 -5.57
CA GLY A 99 4.68 6.74 -6.66
C GLY A 99 4.61 5.21 -6.53
N SER A 100 4.93 4.53 -7.63
CA SER A 100 4.97 3.07 -7.69
C SER A 100 6.41 2.61 -7.62
N PHE A 101 6.82 2.14 -6.46
CA PHE A 101 8.17 1.62 -6.20
C PHE A 101 8.10 0.11 -5.97
N ASN A 102 8.25 -0.67 -7.04
CA ASN A 102 8.40 -2.12 -6.89
C ASN A 102 9.76 -2.49 -6.29
N ALA A 103 9.91 -3.72 -5.83
CA ALA A 103 11.14 -4.18 -5.19
C ALA A 103 12.38 -3.97 -6.06
N ALA A 104 12.29 -4.25 -7.36
CA ALA A 104 13.39 -4.07 -8.30
C ALA A 104 13.80 -2.60 -8.43
N ALA A 105 12.83 -1.68 -8.49
CA ALA A 105 13.09 -0.24 -8.55
C ALA A 105 13.73 0.27 -7.25
N VAL A 106 13.27 -0.21 -6.09
CA VAL A 106 13.86 0.14 -4.78
C VAL A 106 15.30 -0.36 -4.69
N VAL A 107 15.57 -1.62 -5.04
CA VAL A 107 16.91 -2.21 -5.03
C VAL A 107 17.85 -1.46 -5.99
N LYS A 108 17.36 -1.15 -7.20
CA LYS A 108 18.13 -0.36 -8.16
C LYS A 108 18.47 1.04 -7.60
N ALA A 109 17.49 1.75 -7.05
CA ALA A 109 17.68 3.07 -6.48
C ALA A 109 18.65 3.06 -5.30
N ILE A 110 18.63 2.00 -4.46
CA ILE A 110 19.60 1.81 -3.38
C ILE A 110 21.01 1.61 -3.95
N THR A 111 21.17 0.80 -4.99
CA THR A 111 22.45 0.53 -5.62
C THR A 111 23.01 1.79 -6.27
N ASP A 112 22.20 2.50 -7.04
CA ASP A 112 22.57 3.76 -7.71
C ASP A 112 22.89 4.86 -6.70
N GLY A 113 22.25 4.84 -5.53
CA GLY A 113 22.45 5.78 -4.42
C GLY A 113 23.62 5.42 -3.47
N GLY A 114 24.50 4.50 -3.87
CA GLY A 114 25.65 4.12 -3.03
C GLY A 114 25.28 3.33 -1.78
N GLY A 115 24.21 2.52 -1.85
CA GLY A 115 23.75 1.64 -0.77
C GLY A 115 22.61 2.21 0.07
N LYS A 116 22.12 3.41 -0.25
CA LYS A 116 21.00 4.06 0.44
C LYS A 116 20.09 4.77 -0.58
N PHE A 117 18.79 4.71 -0.35
CA PHE A 117 17.80 5.45 -1.11
C PHE A 117 16.84 6.17 -0.17
N SER A 118 16.80 7.49 -0.25
CA SER A 118 15.91 8.32 0.55
C SER A 118 14.60 8.54 -0.18
N VAL A 119 13.50 8.14 0.45
CA VAL A 119 12.14 8.24 -0.09
C VAL A 119 11.34 9.23 0.74
N LYS A 120 10.69 10.18 0.08
CA LYS A 120 9.81 11.12 0.75
C LYS A 120 8.41 10.50 0.92
N THR A 121 7.90 10.55 2.13
CA THR A 121 6.57 10.01 2.46
C THR A 121 5.47 11.05 2.28
N VAL A 122 4.23 10.59 2.22
CA VAL A 122 3.05 11.47 2.09
C VAL A 122 2.91 12.41 3.30
N SER A 123 3.39 11.99 4.48
CA SER A 123 3.43 12.86 5.67
C SER A 123 4.45 14.00 5.57
N GLY A 124 5.31 14.00 4.56
CA GLY A 124 6.40 14.96 4.39
C GLY A 124 7.74 14.53 5.02
N GLY A 125 7.75 13.46 5.79
CA GLY A 125 8.98 12.88 6.36
C GLY A 125 9.78 12.06 5.35
N THR A 126 10.92 11.55 5.78
CA THR A 126 11.84 10.78 4.94
C THR A 126 12.07 9.39 5.51
N LEU A 127 11.94 8.37 4.66
CA LEU A 127 12.39 7.01 4.92
C LEU A 127 13.67 6.73 4.15
N VAL A 128 14.63 6.07 4.77
CA VAL A 128 15.84 5.63 4.11
C VAL A 128 15.79 4.13 3.89
N ALA A 129 15.71 3.72 2.63
CA ALA A 129 15.83 2.33 2.24
C ALA A 129 17.29 1.95 2.03
N SER A 130 17.69 0.79 2.50
CA SER A 130 19.02 0.22 2.31
C SER A 130 18.93 -1.31 2.21
N ILE A 131 20.01 -1.98 1.81
CA ILE A 131 20.07 -3.44 1.76
C ILE A 131 20.97 -3.93 2.87
N LYS A 132 20.45 -4.87 3.68
CA LYS A 132 21.19 -5.57 4.72
C LYS A 132 20.90 -7.05 4.67
N ALA A 133 21.94 -7.87 4.60
CA ALA A 133 21.80 -9.34 4.49
C ALA A 133 20.82 -9.79 3.38
N GLY A 134 20.87 -9.12 2.21
CA GLY A 134 20.03 -9.43 1.04
C GLY A 134 18.56 -8.99 1.16
N LYS A 135 18.19 -8.29 2.22
CA LYS A 135 16.83 -7.76 2.44
C LYS A 135 16.82 -6.24 2.40
N VAL A 136 15.74 -5.68 1.89
CA VAL A 136 15.50 -4.25 1.98
C VAL A 136 15.08 -3.92 3.40
N ILE A 137 15.76 -2.96 4.00
CA ILE A 137 15.41 -2.40 5.29
C ILE A 137 15.07 -0.92 5.14
N LEU A 138 14.13 -0.48 5.95
CA LEU A 138 13.73 0.91 6.06
C LEU A 138 14.23 1.46 7.38
N THR A 139 14.85 2.61 7.35
CA THR A 139 15.25 3.36 8.55
C THR A 139 14.44 4.62 8.63
N ASP A 140 13.79 4.85 9.76
CA ASP A 140 13.01 6.04 10.01
C ASP A 140 13.85 7.19 10.59
N GLU A 141 13.24 8.36 10.73
CA GLU A 141 13.91 9.57 11.23
C GLU A 141 14.30 9.49 12.71
N LYS A 142 13.76 8.50 13.46
CA LYS A 142 14.13 8.22 14.86
C LYS A 142 15.24 7.18 14.98
N GLY A 143 15.68 6.61 13.85
CA GLY A 143 16.66 5.53 13.81
C GLY A 143 16.04 4.14 13.99
N GLY A 144 14.72 4.03 14.01
CA GLY A 144 14.02 2.75 13.98
C GLY A 144 14.24 2.03 12.66
N VAL A 145 14.37 0.72 12.71
CA VAL A 145 14.62 -0.12 11.54
C VAL A 145 13.47 -1.10 11.35
N SER A 146 12.98 -1.19 10.12
CA SER A 146 11.97 -2.13 9.69
C SER A 146 12.46 -2.92 8.49
N THR A 147 12.24 -4.23 8.49
CA THR A 147 12.64 -5.12 7.39
C THR A 147 11.45 -5.37 6.48
N VAL A 148 11.65 -5.26 5.19
CA VAL A 148 10.65 -5.67 4.20
C VAL A 148 10.66 -7.19 4.10
N VAL A 149 9.53 -7.82 4.46
CA VAL A 149 9.38 -9.29 4.51
C VAL A 149 8.62 -9.86 3.33
N ALA A 150 7.79 -9.05 2.67
CA ALA A 150 7.15 -9.38 1.41
C ALA A 150 7.04 -8.12 0.54
N THR A 151 7.14 -8.30 -0.76
CA THR A 151 7.18 -7.22 -1.73
C THR A 151 6.16 -7.41 -2.83
N ASP A 152 5.84 -6.31 -3.54
CA ASP A 152 5.12 -6.31 -4.80
C ASP A 152 3.71 -6.93 -4.73
N LEU A 153 3.02 -6.77 -3.59
CA LEU A 153 1.60 -7.09 -3.52
C LEU A 153 0.84 -6.01 -4.32
N ALA A 154 0.42 -6.40 -5.52
CA ALA A 154 -0.21 -5.47 -6.45
C ALA A 154 -1.64 -5.12 -6.02
N ALA A 155 -1.96 -3.84 -6.09
CA ALA A 155 -3.30 -3.30 -5.97
C ALA A 155 -3.62 -2.42 -7.20
N SER A 156 -4.90 -2.13 -7.42
CA SER A 156 -5.33 -1.34 -8.59
C SER A 156 -4.78 0.09 -8.59
N ASN A 157 -4.47 0.63 -7.44
CA ASN A 157 -3.99 1.99 -7.24
C ASN A 157 -2.61 2.07 -6.58
N GLY A 158 -1.86 0.97 -6.53
CA GLY A 158 -0.50 0.98 -5.99
C GLY A 158 0.08 -0.38 -5.67
N LEU A 159 1.14 -0.36 -4.87
CA LEU A 159 1.87 -1.53 -4.41
C LEU A 159 1.94 -1.56 -2.89
N ILE A 160 1.93 -2.76 -2.32
CA ILE A 160 2.13 -2.96 -0.89
C ILE A 160 3.41 -3.75 -0.65
N HIS A 161 4.25 -3.26 0.24
CA HIS A 161 5.39 -3.98 0.79
C HIS A 161 5.12 -4.24 2.26
N VAL A 162 5.17 -5.51 2.66
CA VAL A 162 4.93 -5.91 4.04
C VAL A 162 6.20 -5.71 4.85
N VAL A 163 6.08 -5.08 6.02
CA VAL A 163 7.19 -4.78 6.91
C VAL A 163 6.98 -5.37 8.30
N ASP A 164 8.07 -5.70 8.97
CA ASP A 164 8.10 -6.40 10.26
C ASP A 164 8.15 -5.47 11.48
N ALA A 165 8.20 -4.17 11.25
CA ALA A 165 8.16 -3.16 12.30
C ALA A 165 7.46 -1.89 11.82
N VAL A 166 6.84 -1.15 12.75
CA VAL A 166 6.23 0.14 12.47
C VAL A 166 7.31 1.21 12.44
N VAL A 167 7.36 2.01 11.37
CA VAL A 167 8.25 3.16 11.26
C VAL A 167 7.58 4.41 11.83
N LEU A 168 8.33 5.23 12.54
CA LEU A 168 7.79 6.37 13.27
C LEU A 168 8.41 7.69 12.77
N PRO A 169 7.60 8.70 12.43
CA PRO A 169 8.10 10.02 12.11
C PRO A 169 8.64 10.73 13.38
N LYS A 170 9.47 11.73 13.18
CA LYS A 170 9.85 12.67 14.24
C LYS A 170 8.68 13.49 14.77
#